data_50736223c3731eafc09c7c050c2aef47
#
_entry.id   50736223c3731eafc09c7c050c2aef47
#
_cell.length_a   1.000
_cell.length_b   1.000
_cell.length_c   1.000
_cell.angle_alpha   90.00
_cell.angle_beta   90.00
_cell.angle_gamma   90.00
#
_symmetry.space_group_name_H-M   'P 1'
#
loop_
_entity.id
_entity.type
_entity.pdbx_description
1 polymer ?
#
loop_
_entity_poly.entity_id
_entity_poly.type
_entity_poly.pdbx_seq_one_letter_code
_entity_poly.pdbx_strand_id
1 'polypeptide(L)'
;NGNSKLFTALLTAAVIEEALKGLAYTKVAAFDGGPENVEHVIIKDFSQKESGCRCFDALDQVFAGNGNKDGYSIRTAAMELKKRSEARRVLIVLSDGLPSAYYKESEAIADVRSAVQEARRRGIVVIPIMYGADDSPETFAAYASMYEKGIISTSPENILEEFEKLLMKLIR
;
A
#
# COMPACT_ATOMS: atom_id res chain seq x y z
N ASN A 1 -11.66 -15.54 3.71
CA ASN A 1 -12.05 -15.48 2.30
C ASN A 1 -11.22 -14.41 1.58
N GLY A 2 -10.29 -14.82 0.69
CA GLY A 2 -9.40 -13.90 -0.03
C GLY A 2 -10.14 -12.81 -0.82
N ASN A 3 -11.31 -13.13 -1.38
CA ASN A 3 -12.12 -12.17 -2.13
C ASN A 3 -12.67 -11.02 -1.27
N SER A 4 -12.96 -11.24 0.01
CA SER A 4 -13.45 -10.16 0.89
C SER A 4 -12.32 -9.20 1.26
N LYS A 5 -11.11 -9.70 1.45
CA LYS A 5 -9.91 -8.88 1.73
C LYS A 5 -9.51 -8.04 0.53
N LEU A 6 -9.49 -8.65 -0.67
CA LEU A 6 -9.24 -7.93 -1.92
C LEU A 6 -10.28 -6.82 -2.15
N PHE A 7 -11.56 -7.12 -1.94
CA PHE A 7 -12.62 -6.11 -2.04
C PHE A 7 -12.40 -4.96 -1.05
N THR A 8 -12.03 -5.27 0.20
CA THR A 8 -11.71 -4.24 1.21
C THR A 8 -10.52 -3.38 0.78
N ALA A 9 -9.47 -3.98 0.22
CA ALA A 9 -8.33 -3.22 -0.29
C ALA A 9 -8.73 -2.27 -1.42
N LEU A 10 -9.49 -2.76 -2.39
CA LEU A 10 -9.96 -1.96 -3.52
C LEU A 10 -10.91 -0.85 -3.09
N LEU A 11 -11.81 -1.13 -2.14
CA LEU A 11 -12.68 -0.12 -1.54
C LEU A 11 -11.85 0.96 -0.83
N THR A 12 -10.89 0.57 -0.02
CA THR A 12 -9.99 1.51 0.67
C THR A 12 -9.19 2.36 -0.33
N ALA A 13 -8.65 1.74 -1.37
CA ALA A 13 -7.94 2.46 -2.43
C ALA A 13 -8.85 3.44 -3.16
N ALA A 14 -10.10 3.05 -3.49
CA ALA A 14 -11.08 3.90 -4.15
C ALA A 14 -11.47 5.13 -3.30
N VAL A 15 -11.65 4.92 -2.00
CA VAL A 15 -11.96 5.99 -1.05
C VAL A 15 -10.82 6.99 -0.93
N ILE A 16 -9.58 6.51 -0.82
CA ILE A 16 -8.38 7.36 -0.76
C ILE A 16 -8.21 8.12 -2.07
N GLU A 17 -8.40 7.45 -3.21
CA GLU A 17 -8.30 8.05 -4.54
C GLU A 17 -9.30 9.18 -4.72
N GLU A 18 -10.55 8.98 -4.32
CA GLU A 18 -11.59 10.03 -4.41
C GLU A 18 -11.28 11.21 -3.47
N ALA A 19 -10.77 10.95 -2.27
CA ALA A 19 -10.37 11.99 -1.33
C ALA A 19 -9.19 12.84 -1.84
N LEU A 20 -8.31 12.26 -2.67
CA LEU A 20 -7.15 12.95 -3.26
C LEU A 20 -7.45 13.61 -4.60
N LYS A 21 -8.64 13.46 -5.12
CA LYS A 21 -9.05 14.02 -6.42
C LYS A 21 -8.89 15.54 -6.46
N GLY A 22 -8.15 16.02 -7.42
CA GLY A 22 -7.84 17.44 -7.56
C GLY A 22 -6.77 17.98 -6.60
N LEU A 23 -6.31 17.16 -5.63
CA LEU A 23 -5.26 17.53 -4.67
C LEU A 23 -3.90 16.93 -5.03
N ALA A 24 -3.88 15.75 -5.63
CA ALA A 24 -2.65 15.04 -5.97
C ALA A 24 -2.77 14.27 -7.30
N TYR A 25 -1.62 13.98 -7.91
CA TYR A 25 -1.52 12.98 -8.96
C TYR A 25 -1.34 11.61 -8.31
N THR A 26 -2.22 10.69 -8.64
CA THR A 26 -2.27 9.37 -8.02
C THR A 26 -2.04 8.26 -9.02
N LYS A 27 -1.41 7.19 -8.57
CA LYS A 27 -1.31 5.91 -9.25
C LYS A 27 -1.76 4.82 -8.29
N VAL A 28 -2.56 3.89 -8.77
CA VAL A 28 -3.01 2.72 -8.02
C VAL A 28 -2.53 1.48 -8.73
N ALA A 29 -1.87 0.61 -8.00
CA ALA A 29 -1.40 -0.67 -8.49
C ALA A 29 -1.66 -1.75 -7.44
N ALA A 30 -2.14 -2.90 -7.89
CA ALA A 30 -2.15 -4.12 -7.11
C ALA A 30 -0.89 -4.95 -7.43
N PHE A 31 -0.47 -5.75 -6.48
CA PHE A 31 0.63 -6.69 -6.68
C PHE A 31 0.29 -8.05 -6.08
N ASP A 32 0.75 -9.07 -6.75
CA ASP A 32 0.65 -10.48 -6.34
C ASP A 32 1.91 -11.22 -6.79
N GLY A 33 2.21 -12.36 -6.21
CA GLY A 33 3.28 -13.20 -6.72
C GLY A 33 4.05 -13.97 -5.68
N GLY A 34 4.63 -15.08 -6.15
CA GLY A 34 5.48 -15.96 -5.36
C GLY A 34 6.93 -15.44 -5.21
N PRO A 35 7.81 -16.30 -4.69
CA PRO A 35 9.20 -15.92 -4.41
C PRO A 35 10.00 -15.49 -5.63
N GLU A 36 9.65 -16.00 -6.81
CA GLU A 36 10.40 -15.76 -8.06
C GLU A 36 9.74 -14.78 -9.02
N ASN A 37 8.41 -14.63 -8.93
CA ASN A 37 7.63 -13.81 -9.84
C ASN A 37 6.73 -12.86 -9.07
N VAL A 38 6.89 -11.56 -9.29
CA VAL A 38 5.99 -10.54 -8.75
C VAL A 38 5.32 -9.85 -9.93
N GLU A 39 4.01 -9.88 -9.94
CA GLU A 39 3.19 -9.19 -10.94
C GLU A 39 2.62 -7.90 -10.36
N HIS A 40 2.62 -6.85 -11.16
CA HIS A 40 1.97 -5.59 -10.84
C HIS A 40 0.85 -5.30 -11.83
N VAL A 41 -0.37 -5.20 -11.36
CA VAL A 41 -1.53 -4.80 -12.15
C VAL A 41 -1.77 -3.31 -11.92
N ILE A 42 -1.59 -2.51 -12.98
CA ILE A 42 -1.84 -1.07 -12.91
C ILE A 42 -3.34 -0.83 -13.08
N ILE A 43 -3.96 -0.40 -12.00
CA ILE A 43 -5.40 -0.07 -11.94
C ILE A 43 -5.63 1.35 -12.47
N LYS A 44 -4.77 2.29 -12.06
CA LYS A 44 -4.79 3.69 -12.49
C LYS A 44 -3.37 4.22 -12.61
N ASP A 45 -3.06 4.90 -13.69
CA ASP A 45 -1.78 5.59 -13.86
C ASP A 45 -1.90 7.09 -13.54
N PHE A 46 -0.78 7.74 -13.26
CA PHE A 46 -0.68 9.18 -12.98
C PHE A 46 -1.26 10.08 -14.10
N SER A 47 -1.22 9.63 -15.35
CA SER A 47 -1.77 10.35 -16.50
C SER A 47 -3.29 10.37 -16.56
N GLN A 48 -3.96 9.49 -15.83
CA GLN A 48 -5.40 9.32 -15.84
C GLN A 48 -6.05 10.22 -14.80
N LYS A 49 -7.06 11.01 -15.25
CA LYS A 49 -7.80 11.94 -14.38
C LYS A 49 -9.05 11.35 -13.73
N GLU A 50 -9.37 10.11 -14.09
CA GLU A 50 -10.57 9.43 -13.61
C GLU A 50 -10.40 9.01 -12.14
N SER A 51 -11.52 8.94 -11.43
CA SER A 51 -11.57 8.74 -9.99
C SER A 51 -11.60 7.26 -9.56
N GLY A 52 -11.72 7.02 -8.27
CA GLY A 52 -11.63 5.74 -7.59
C GLY A 52 -12.54 4.60 -8.07
N CYS A 53 -13.55 4.87 -8.91
CA CYS A 53 -14.41 3.83 -9.50
C CYS A 53 -13.60 2.78 -10.31
N ARG A 54 -12.47 3.15 -10.90
CA ARG A 54 -11.60 2.20 -11.62
C ARG A 54 -11.00 1.11 -10.72
N CYS A 55 -10.93 1.34 -9.43
CA CYS A 55 -10.49 0.30 -8.50
C CYS A 55 -11.44 -0.90 -8.52
N PHE A 56 -12.72 -0.67 -8.79
CA PHE A 56 -13.72 -1.74 -8.92
C PHE A 56 -13.70 -2.43 -10.28
N ASP A 57 -13.35 -1.71 -11.34
CA ASP A 57 -13.19 -2.29 -12.69
C ASP A 57 -12.03 -3.30 -12.73
N ALA A 58 -11.12 -3.23 -11.77
CA ALA A 58 -9.99 -4.14 -11.65
C ALA A 58 -10.32 -5.46 -10.93
N LEU A 59 -11.53 -5.63 -10.38
CA LEU A 59 -11.91 -6.85 -9.64
C LEU A 59 -11.71 -8.13 -10.45
N ASP A 60 -11.94 -8.07 -11.77
CA ASP A 60 -11.75 -9.22 -12.66
C ASP A 60 -10.29 -9.42 -13.10
N GLN A 61 -9.41 -8.46 -12.81
CA GLN A 61 -8.01 -8.46 -13.26
C GLN A 61 -7.03 -8.74 -12.11
N VAL A 62 -7.47 -8.53 -10.87
CA VAL A 62 -6.64 -8.73 -9.69
C VAL A 62 -7.05 -10.02 -8.99
N PHE A 63 -6.13 -10.96 -8.95
CA PHE A 63 -6.32 -12.22 -8.24
C PHE A 63 -5.43 -12.22 -7.00
N ALA A 64 -6.01 -12.53 -5.84
CA ALA A 64 -5.26 -12.77 -4.63
C ALA A 64 -5.05 -14.28 -4.45
N GLY A 65 -3.80 -14.74 -4.39
CA GLY A 65 -3.60 -16.19 -4.18
C GLY A 65 -2.17 -16.71 -4.24
N ASN A 66 -1.25 -15.98 -4.82
CA ASN A 66 0.12 -16.46 -5.00
C ASN A 66 1.11 -15.96 -3.95
N GLY A 67 0.64 -15.18 -3.00
CA GLY A 67 1.48 -14.55 -1.99
C GLY A 67 1.86 -13.11 -2.32
N ASN A 68 2.63 -12.49 -1.44
CA ASN A 68 3.02 -11.10 -1.59
C ASN A 68 4.48 -10.88 -1.20
N LYS A 69 5.19 -10.14 -2.05
CA LYS A 69 6.59 -9.74 -1.88
C LYS A 69 6.67 -8.22 -1.73
N ASP A 70 6.21 -7.73 -0.58
CA ASP A 70 6.00 -6.31 -0.30
C ASP A 70 7.27 -5.48 -0.48
N GLY A 71 8.41 -5.98 -0.03
CA GLY A 71 9.67 -5.26 -0.16
C GLY A 71 10.04 -4.94 -1.61
N TYR A 72 9.84 -5.90 -2.53
CA TYR A 72 10.04 -5.68 -3.96
C TYR A 72 9.06 -4.63 -4.52
N SER A 73 7.80 -4.74 -4.19
CA SER A 73 6.74 -3.84 -4.67
C SER A 73 6.92 -2.41 -4.14
N ILE A 74 7.33 -2.25 -2.87
CA ILE A 74 7.68 -0.96 -2.28
C ILE A 74 8.85 -0.31 -3.01
N ARG A 75 9.92 -1.07 -3.33
CA ARG A 75 11.07 -0.53 -4.08
C ARG A 75 10.68 -0.12 -5.49
N THR A 76 9.86 -0.91 -6.18
CA THR A 76 9.36 -0.61 -7.52
C THR A 76 8.56 0.69 -7.53
N ALA A 77 7.59 0.83 -6.63
CA ALA A 77 6.79 2.04 -6.48
C ALA A 77 7.66 3.27 -6.11
N ALA A 78 8.63 3.09 -5.21
CA ALA A 78 9.55 4.15 -4.83
C ALA A 78 10.43 4.62 -5.99
N MET A 79 10.86 3.72 -6.88
CA MET A 79 11.61 4.08 -8.08
C MET A 79 10.75 4.89 -9.07
N GLU A 80 9.49 4.55 -9.22
CA GLU A 80 8.56 5.33 -10.05
C GLU A 80 8.29 6.72 -9.47
N LEU A 81 8.00 6.80 -8.17
CA LEU A 81 7.79 8.07 -7.48
C LEU A 81 9.02 8.98 -7.56
N LYS A 82 10.24 8.41 -7.53
CA LYS A 82 11.46 9.21 -7.68
C LYS A 82 11.57 9.93 -9.03
N LYS A 83 10.95 9.38 -10.09
CA LYS A 83 10.93 10.01 -11.41
C LYS A 83 9.98 11.19 -11.51
N ARG A 84 9.11 11.38 -10.52
CA ARG A 84 8.14 12.46 -10.47
C ARG A 84 8.80 13.77 -10.06
N SER A 85 8.31 14.87 -10.62
CA SER A 85 8.83 16.24 -10.36
C SER A 85 8.20 16.90 -9.14
N GLU A 86 7.13 16.35 -8.60
CA GLU A 86 6.44 16.90 -7.45
C GLU A 86 7.35 16.93 -6.21
N ALA A 87 7.28 18.02 -5.44
CA ALA A 87 8.11 18.20 -4.25
C ALA A 87 7.79 17.20 -3.13
N ARG A 88 6.52 16.82 -3.03
CA ARG A 88 6.05 15.82 -2.05
C ARG A 88 5.65 14.53 -2.75
N ARG A 89 6.21 13.44 -2.31
CA ARG A 89 5.97 12.09 -2.84
C ARG A 89 5.57 11.18 -1.70
N VAL A 90 4.41 10.54 -1.85
CA VAL A 90 3.82 9.69 -0.83
C VAL A 90 3.55 8.32 -1.42
N LEU A 91 3.95 7.28 -0.73
CA LEU A 91 3.64 5.88 -1.02
C LEU A 91 2.71 5.36 0.07
N ILE A 92 1.49 5.02 -0.30
CA ILE A 92 0.53 4.35 0.58
C ILE A 92 0.61 2.86 0.29
N VAL A 93 0.81 2.06 1.32
CA VAL A 93 0.88 0.60 1.22
C VAL A 93 -0.32 0.02 1.94
N LEU A 94 -1.23 -0.60 1.17
CA LEU A 94 -2.37 -1.34 1.72
C LEU A 94 -1.96 -2.79 1.87
N SER A 95 -2.00 -3.34 3.08
CA SER A 95 -1.65 -4.73 3.34
C SER A 95 -2.58 -5.34 4.39
N ASP A 96 -2.94 -6.61 4.18
CA ASP A 96 -3.86 -7.36 5.02
C ASP A 96 -3.14 -8.32 5.98
N GLY A 97 -1.83 -8.29 6.02
CA GLY A 97 -1.06 -9.22 6.83
C GLY A 97 0.44 -9.15 6.57
N LEU A 98 1.12 -10.21 6.98
CA LEU A 98 2.55 -10.36 6.75
C LEU A 98 2.83 -10.82 5.32
N PRO A 99 3.97 -10.40 4.73
CA PRO A 99 4.38 -10.88 3.42
C PRO A 99 4.57 -12.40 3.43
N SER A 100 3.90 -13.09 2.52
CA SER A 100 3.82 -14.55 2.48
C SER A 100 4.75 -15.21 1.46
N ALA A 101 5.34 -14.45 0.52
CA ALA A 101 6.21 -14.96 -0.53
C ALA A 101 7.69 -15.01 -0.12
N TYR A 102 7.98 -15.38 1.12
CA TYR A 102 9.32 -15.54 1.67
C TYR A 102 9.45 -16.90 2.33
N TYR A 103 10.68 -17.44 2.39
CA TYR A 103 10.92 -18.72 3.07
C TYR A 103 10.85 -18.61 4.60
N LYS A 104 11.14 -17.41 5.13
CA LYS A 104 11.09 -17.14 6.57
C LYS A 104 10.45 -15.78 6.83
N GLU A 105 9.61 -15.71 7.86
CA GLU A 105 8.99 -14.48 8.31
C GLU A 105 10.02 -13.39 8.67
N SER A 106 11.12 -13.78 9.31
CA SER A 106 12.19 -12.83 9.65
C SER A 106 12.85 -12.20 8.41
N GLU A 107 12.94 -12.94 7.31
CA GLU A 107 13.43 -12.42 6.03
C GLU A 107 12.42 -11.44 5.42
N ALA A 108 11.13 -11.76 5.49
CA ALA A 108 10.06 -10.89 5.04
C ALA A 108 10.09 -9.54 5.78
N ILE A 109 10.13 -9.58 7.11
CA ILE A 109 10.18 -8.38 7.96
C ILE A 109 11.43 -7.55 7.65
N ALA A 110 12.59 -8.18 7.51
CA ALA A 110 13.84 -7.49 7.21
C ALA A 110 13.84 -6.83 5.83
N ASP A 111 13.30 -7.51 4.81
CA ASP A 111 13.23 -6.99 3.44
C ASP A 111 12.27 -5.80 3.33
N VAL A 112 11.08 -5.90 3.92
CA VAL A 112 10.11 -4.79 3.95
C VAL A 112 10.70 -3.59 4.69
N ARG A 113 11.30 -3.79 5.87
CA ARG A 113 11.97 -2.73 6.63
C ARG A 113 13.04 -2.03 5.77
N SER A 114 13.89 -2.80 5.10
CA SER A 114 14.92 -2.26 4.22
C SER A 114 14.32 -1.43 3.08
N ALA A 115 13.28 -1.93 2.42
CA ALA A 115 12.60 -1.23 1.34
C ALA A 115 11.95 0.09 1.79
N VAL A 116 11.32 0.09 2.96
CA VAL A 116 10.72 1.28 3.58
C VAL A 116 11.80 2.32 3.89
N GLN A 117 12.90 1.91 4.48
CA GLN A 117 14.02 2.80 4.79
C GLN A 117 14.66 3.38 3.52
N GLU A 118 14.82 2.56 2.47
CA GLU A 118 15.31 3.02 1.16
C GLU A 118 14.38 4.08 0.54
N ALA A 119 13.06 3.86 0.58
CA ALA A 119 12.07 4.83 0.10
C ALA A 119 12.15 6.15 0.88
N ARG A 120 12.21 6.08 2.20
CA ARG A 120 12.33 7.26 3.09
C ARG A 120 13.63 8.04 2.85
N ARG A 121 14.77 7.36 2.65
CA ARG A 121 16.03 8.02 2.29
C ARG A 121 15.98 8.75 0.95
N ARG A 122 15.06 8.35 0.06
CA ARG A 122 14.78 9.05 -1.21
C ARG A 122 13.79 10.22 -1.08
N GLY A 123 13.40 10.57 0.16
CA GLY A 123 12.44 11.64 0.44
C GLY A 123 10.98 11.25 0.15
N ILE A 124 10.66 9.96 0.15
CA ILE A 124 9.30 9.46 -0.03
C ILE A 124 8.71 9.20 1.35
N VAL A 125 7.52 9.76 1.61
CA VAL A 125 6.74 9.45 2.81
C VAL A 125 6.06 8.11 2.60
N VAL A 126 6.30 7.14 3.48
CA VAL A 126 5.66 5.82 3.41
C VAL A 126 4.60 5.72 4.50
N ILE A 127 3.37 5.45 4.08
CA ILE A 127 2.18 5.32 4.92
C ILE A 127 1.65 3.89 4.79
N PRO A 128 1.90 3.02 5.75
CA PRO A 128 1.29 1.70 5.78
C PRO A 128 -0.12 1.76 6.36
N ILE A 129 -1.06 1.15 5.67
CA ILE A 129 -2.43 0.95 6.13
C ILE A 129 -2.67 -0.55 6.25
N MET A 130 -2.90 -1.00 7.46
CA MET A 130 -3.24 -2.37 7.78
C MET A 130 -4.77 -2.50 7.79
N TYR A 131 -5.30 -3.39 6.95
CA TYR A 131 -6.74 -3.65 6.87
C TYR A 131 -7.03 -5.14 7.01
N GLY A 132 -8.13 -5.50 7.66
CA GLY A 132 -8.60 -6.90 7.77
C GLY A 132 -7.58 -7.89 8.31
N ALA A 133 -6.52 -7.41 8.93
CA ALA A 133 -5.52 -8.22 9.59
C ALA A 133 -6.07 -8.81 10.89
N ASP A 134 -5.44 -9.88 11.32
CA ASP A 134 -5.60 -10.34 12.70
C ASP A 134 -5.08 -9.23 13.64
N ASP A 135 -5.95 -8.69 14.48
CA ASP A 135 -5.61 -7.64 15.45
C ASP A 135 -4.75 -8.16 16.62
N SER A 136 -4.02 -9.26 16.39
CA SER A 136 -3.14 -9.82 17.41
C SER A 136 -1.96 -8.88 17.70
N PRO A 137 -1.52 -8.81 18.97
CA PRO A 137 -0.35 -8.03 19.34
C PRO A 137 0.90 -8.42 18.56
N GLU A 138 1.03 -9.69 18.18
CA GLU A 138 2.14 -10.25 17.42
C GLU A 138 2.15 -9.70 15.99
N THR A 139 1.01 -9.68 15.31
CA THR A 139 0.87 -9.11 13.97
C THR A 139 1.20 -7.63 13.99
N PHE A 140 0.68 -6.88 14.95
CA PHE A 140 0.99 -5.47 15.09
C PHE A 140 2.47 -5.21 15.37
N ALA A 141 3.12 -6.02 16.22
CA ALA A 141 4.55 -5.91 16.49
C ALA A 141 5.41 -6.18 15.24
N ALA A 142 5.02 -7.14 14.41
CA ALA A 142 5.68 -7.40 13.13
C ALA A 142 5.54 -6.22 12.17
N TYR A 143 4.34 -5.63 12.06
CA TYR A 143 4.11 -4.40 11.29
C TYR A 143 4.97 -3.23 11.80
N ALA A 144 4.99 -3.01 13.12
CA ALA A 144 5.84 -1.99 13.74
C ALA A 144 7.32 -2.23 13.43
N SER A 145 7.73 -3.49 13.34
CA SER A 145 9.09 -3.87 12.95
C SER A 145 9.40 -3.57 11.49
N MET A 146 8.43 -3.72 10.58
CA MET A 146 8.58 -3.42 9.14
C MET A 146 8.57 -1.93 8.84
N TYR A 147 7.60 -1.21 9.39
CA TYR A 147 7.30 0.17 9.00
C TYR A 147 7.76 1.23 10.01
N GLU A 148 8.10 0.84 11.22
CA GLU A 148 8.61 1.66 12.33
C GLU A 148 7.62 2.73 12.84
N LYS A 149 6.97 3.47 11.95
CA LYS A 149 6.05 4.57 12.29
C LYS A 149 5.01 4.81 11.20
N GLY A 150 3.94 5.49 11.59
CA GLY A 150 2.91 5.96 10.66
C GLY A 150 1.93 4.87 10.25
N ILE A 151 1.85 3.78 11.03
CA ILE A 151 0.92 2.69 10.77
C ILE A 151 -0.50 3.18 11.07
N ILE A 152 -1.38 3.00 10.10
CA ILE A 152 -2.83 3.15 10.26
C ILE A 152 -3.41 1.75 10.32
N SER A 153 -3.99 1.40 11.48
CA SER A 153 -4.81 0.20 11.63
C SER A 153 -6.25 0.65 11.81
N THR A 154 -7.08 0.38 10.83
CA THR A 154 -8.46 0.88 10.85
C THR A 154 -9.37 0.02 9.97
N SER A 155 -10.67 0.09 10.24
CA SER A 155 -11.68 -0.47 9.35
C SER A 155 -11.93 0.45 8.15
N PRO A 156 -12.47 -0.08 7.04
CA PRO A 156 -12.78 0.73 5.85
C PRO A 156 -13.68 1.93 6.14
N GLU A 157 -14.58 1.81 7.11
CA GLU A 157 -15.52 2.87 7.49
C GLU A 157 -14.82 4.07 8.13
N ASN A 158 -13.72 3.83 8.83
CA ASN A 158 -12.99 4.86 9.58
C ASN A 158 -11.75 5.36 8.82
N ILE A 159 -11.44 4.77 7.67
CA ILE A 159 -10.20 5.08 6.93
C ILE A 159 -10.11 6.55 6.53
N LEU A 160 -11.22 7.17 6.17
CA LEU A 160 -11.25 8.57 5.78
C LEU A 160 -10.81 9.49 6.90
N GLU A 161 -11.33 9.29 8.11
CA GLU A 161 -10.99 10.10 9.27
C GLU A 161 -9.51 9.98 9.64
N GLU A 162 -8.98 8.76 9.66
CA GLU A 162 -7.57 8.51 9.95
C GLU A 162 -6.66 9.05 8.85
N PHE A 163 -7.06 8.91 7.59
CA PHE A 163 -6.33 9.42 6.45
C PHE A 163 -6.33 10.96 6.42
N GLU A 164 -7.46 11.61 6.72
CA GLU A 164 -7.56 13.05 6.82
C GLU A 164 -6.62 13.60 7.91
N LYS A 165 -6.63 13.01 9.10
CA LYS A 165 -5.70 13.35 10.19
C LYS A 165 -4.25 13.27 9.75
N LEU A 166 -3.91 12.26 8.94
CA LEU A 166 -2.56 12.07 8.42
C LEU A 166 -2.23 13.09 7.34
N LEU A 167 -3.12 13.34 6.39
CA LEU A 167 -2.94 14.37 5.35
C LEU A 167 -2.70 15.74 5.97
N MET A 168 -3.45 16.11 7.00
CA MET A 168 -3.26 17.38 7.71
C MET A 168 -1.87 17.53 8.36
N LYS A 169 -1.25 16.40 8.75
CA LYS A 169 0.14 16.40 9.25
C LYS A 169 1.18 16.49 8.13
N LEU A 170 0.84 16.04 6.93
CA LEU A 170 1.75 16.07 5.77
C LEU A 170 1.72 17.41 5.02
N ILE A 171 0.62 18.17 5.12
CA ILE A 171 0.45 19.46 4.44
C ILE A 171 1.08 20.62 5.27
N ARG A 172 1.26 20.43 6.55
CA ARG A 172 2.00 21.38 7.44
C ARG A 172 3.51 21.16 7.33
#